data_4ea246f403508198a2772e8f48e3345e
#
_entry.id   4ea246f403508198a2772e8f48e3345e
#
_cell.length_a   1.000
_cell.length_b   1.000
_cell.length_c   1.000
_cell.angle_alpha   90.00
_cell.angle_beta   90.00
_cell.angle_gamma   90.00
#
_symmetry.space_group_name_H-M   'P 1'
#
loop_
_entity.id
_entity.type
_entity.pdbx_description
1 polymer ?
#
loop_
_entity_poly.entity_id
_entity_poly.type
_entity_poly.pdbx_seq_one_letter_code
_entity_poly.pdbx_strand_id
1 'polypeptide(L)'
;IGEAIPYDQACNENKILIESITVGEDHLQTPYSSLAKALKLIDKFGENIILRHQSDLITGWFLKDWTYGEEGNNIKLGWDLIKETWPKSYLNTSWQKCLPLIIKSGKILGQIDNDLAARFKLNKQIRLVSGTTDSNAAFLAAGLGKEEGLTVLGTTIVVKKINKTPIKEKGITSHRVSEEWICGGASNAGCGILSQFFSDLEIKELSRQI
;
A
#
# COMPACT_ATOMS: atom_id res chain seq x y z
N ILE A 1 -7.09 -20.17 0.39
CA ILE A 1 -7.17 -18.70 0.54
C ILE A 1 -8.22 -18.43 1.59
N GLY A 2 -7.84 -17.64 2.60
CA GLY A 2 -8.72 -17.26 3.68
C GLY A 2 -9.59 -16.04 3.37
N GLU A 3 -9.99 -15.35 4.43
CA GLU A 3 -10.80 -14.14 4.33
C GLU A 3 -9.97 -12.93 3.89
N ALA A 4 -10.58 -12.04 3.11
CA ALA A 4 -10.02 -10.74 2.77
C ALA A 4 -10.80 -9.63 3.49
N ILE A 5 -10.10 -8.71 4.13
CA ILE A 5 -10.70 -7.54 4.76
C ILE A 5 -10.45 -6.32 3.84
N PRO A 6 -11.51 -5.67 3.31
CA PRO A 6 -11.38 -4.50 2.45
C PRO A 6 -10.64 -3.34 3.13
N TYR A 7 -10.00 -2.47 2.32
CA TYR A 7 -9.20 -1.37 2.86
C TYR A 7 -10.01 -0.33 3.64
N ASP A 8 -11.27 -0.16 3.29
CA ASP A 8 -12.23 0.77 3.89
C ASP A 8 -13.01 0.19 5.08
N GLN A 9 -12.79 -1.08 5.42
CA GLN A 9 -13.37 -1.68 6.60
C GLN A 9 -12.57 -1.30 7.85
N ALA A 10 -13.25 -0.73 8.84
CA ALA A 10 -12.67 -0.44 10.15
C ALA A 10 -12.55 -1.73 11.01
N CYS A 11 -11.44 -1.88 11.73
CA CYS A 11 -11.17 -2.95 12.68
C CYS A 11 -10.73 -2.32 14.01
N ASN A 12 -11.60 -2.33 15.00
CA ASN A 12 -11.37 -1.67 16.28
C ASN A 12 -10.97 -2.63 17.41
N GLU A 13 -11.00 -3.93 17.13
CA GLU A 13 -10.89 -4.99 18.13
C GLU A 13 -9.57 -4.93 18.90
N ASN A 14 -8.48 -4.58 18.23
CA ASN A 14 -7.13 -4.57 18.80
C ASN A 14 -6.56 -3.18 19.07
N LYS A 15 -7.40 -2.17 19.25
CA LYS A 15 -6.96 -0.78 19.40
C LYS A 15 -5.90 -0.59 20.49
N ILE A 16 -6.14 -1.12 21.69
CA ILE A 16 -5.22 -0.98 22.83
C ILE A 16 -3.86 -1.63 22.54
N LEU A 17 -3.87 -2.83 21.94
CA LEU A 17 -2.65 -3.52 21.54
C LEU A 17 -1.88 -2.70 20.49
N ILE A 18 -2.57 -2.22 19.47
CA ILE A 18 -1.97 -1.41 18.41
C ILE A 18 -1.29 -0.16 19.00
N GLU A 19 -1.99 0.59 19.84
CA GLU A 19 -1.44 1.78 20.51
C GLU A 19 -0.19 1.46 21.33
N SER A 20 -0.14 0.30 21.99
CA SER A 20 0.99 -0.12 22.80
C SER A 20 2.24 -0.52 21.98
N ILE A 21 2.05 -1.10 20.81
CA ILE A 21 3.17 -1.59 19.96
C ILE A 21 3.58 -0.62 18.86
N THR A 22 2.84 0.49 18.67
CA THR A 22 3.08 1.49 17.60
C THR A 22 3.24 2.89 18.15
N VAL A 23 3.90 3.04 19.29
CA VAL A 23 4.12 4.35 19.92
C VAL A 23 4.84 5.31 18.97
N GLY A 24 4.22 6.48 18.71
CA GLY A 24 4.75 7.48 17.77
C GLY A 24 4.49 7.22 16.28
N GLU A 25 3.70 6.20 15.96
CA GLU A 25 3.37 5.83 14.58
C GLU A 25 1.86 6.00 14.32
N ASP A 26 1.38 7.25 14.36
CA ASP A 26 -0.05 7.60 14.29
C ASP A 26 -0.77 6.94 13.08
N HIS A 27 -0.05 6.76 11.97
CA HIS A 27 -0.62 6.15 10.76
C HIS A 27 -0.97 4.66 10.91
N LEU A 28 -0.38 3.97 11.91
CA LEU A 28 -0.70 2.59 12.25
C LEU A 28 -1.84 2.48 13.26
N GLN A 29 -2.10 3.52 14.04
CA GLN A 29 -3.08 3.53 15.13
C GLN A 29 -4.53 3.73 14.65
N THR A 30 -4.73 3.86 13.36
CA THR A 30 -6.08 3.96 12.78
C THR A 30 -6.73 2.58 12.62
N PRO A 31 -8.06 2.46 12.84
CA PRO A 31 -8.77 1.19 12.61
C PRO A 31 -8.76 0.73 11.14
N TYR A 32 -8.37 1.59 10.24
CA TYR A 32 -8.24 1.29 8.81
C TYR A 32 -6.84 0.80 8.42
N SER A 33 -5.88 0.75 9.35
CA SER A 33 -4.54 0.28 9.07
C SER A 33 -4.51 -1.20 8.69
N SER A 34 -3.52 -1.60 7.90
CA SER A 34 -3.32 -3.02 7.60
C SER A 34 -2.94 -3.81 8.84
N LEU A 35 -2.32 -3.17 9.84
CA LEU A 35 -2.02 -3.79 11.13
C LEU A 35 -3.30 -4.18 11.88
N ALA A 36 -4.30 -3.29 11.94
CA ALA A 36 -5.58 -3.58 12.60
C ALA A 36 -6.28 -4.79 11.97
N LYS A 37 -6.25 -4.86 10.63
CA LYS A 37 -6.81 -5.99 9.86
C LYS A 37 -6.03 -7.28 10.09
N ALA A 38 -4.68 -7.19 10.11
CA ALA A 38 -3.81 -8.32 10.35
C ALA A 38 -4.07 -8.96 11.71
N LEU A 39 -4.13 -8.16 12.76
CA LEU A 39 -4.41 -8.65 14.11
C LEU A 39 -5.80 -9.29 14.21
N LYS A 40 -6.82 -8.69 13.58
CA LYS A 40 -8.15 -9.32 13.49
C LYS A 40 -8.13 -10.68 12.81
N LEU A 41 -7.36 -10.85 11.74
CA LEU A 41 -7.21 -12.14 11.07
C LEU A 41 -6.47 -13.16 11.95
N ILE A 42 -5.44 -12.71 12.68
CA ILE A 42 -4.70 -13.55 13.62
C ILE A 42 -5.62 -14.03 14.75
N ASP A 43 -6.42 -13.14 15.34
CA ASP A 43 -7.38 -13.49 16.39
C ASP A 43 -8.39 -14.54 15.89
N LYS A 44 -8.84 -14.41 14.65
CA LYS A 44 -9.85 -15.31 14.07
C LYS A 44 -9.29 -16.66 13.65
N PHE A 45 -8.09 -16.70 13.08
CA PHE A 45 -7.53 -17.90 12.43
C PHE A 45 -6.29 -18.47 13.13
N GLY A 46 -5.80 -17.79 14.18
CA GLY A 46 -4.54 -18.12 14.84
C GLY A 46 -3.32 -17.69 14.02
N GLU A 47 -2.15 -18.03 14.52
CA GLU A 47 -0.86 -17.60 13.98
C GLU A 47 -0.28 -18.54 12.92
N ASN A 48 -1.01 -19.54 12.51
CA ASN A 48 -0.57 -20.44 11.44
C ASN A 48 -1.14 -20.02 10.09
N ILE A 49 -1.06 -18.72 9.80
CA ILE A 49 -1.52 -18.09 8.57
C ILE A 49 -0.41 -17.27 7.93
N ILE A 50 -0.59 -16.96 6.65
CA ILE A 50 0.27 -16.08 5.88
C ILE A 50 -0.52 -14.80 5.60
N LEU A 51 -0.04 -13.66 6.10
CA LEU A 51 -0.64 -12.35 5.89
C LEU A 51 -0.05 -11.71 4.63
N ARG A 52 -0.90 -11.38 3.67
CA ARG A 52 -0.46 -10.74 2.41
C ARG A 52 -1.44 -9.66 1.98
N HIS A 53 -0.91 -8.58 1.45
CA HIS A 53 -1.72 -7.62 0.71
C HIS A 53 -2.26 -8.26 -0.57
N GLN A 54 -3.33 -7.70 -1.12
CA GLN A 54 -4.00 -8.26 -2.29
C GLN A 54 -3.04 -8.45 -3.48
N SER A 55 -2.20 -7.46 -3.77
CA SER A 55 -1.20 -7.54 -4.85
C SER A 55 -0.18 -8.66 -4.61
N ASP A 56 0.32 -8.77 -3.38
CA ASP A 56 1.29 -9.79 -2.97
C ASP A 56 0.67 -11.20 -3.02
N LEU A 57 -0.61 -11.32 -2.64
CA LEU A 57 -1.37 -12.56 -2.74
C LEU A 57 -1.48 -13.04 -4.19
N ILE A 58 -1.82 -12.14 -5.11
CA ILE A 58 -1.97 -12.46 -6.54
C ILE A 58 -0.61 -12.81 -7.15
N THR A 59 0.42 -12.03 -6.85
CA THR A 59 1.80 -12.32 -7.31
C THR A 59 2.27 -13.68 -6.81
N GLY A 60 2.06 -13.96 -5.52
CA GLY A 60 2.38 -15.26 -4.92
C GLY A 60 1.59 -16.41 -5.55
N TRP A 61 0.35 -16.18 -5.95
CA TRP A 61 -0.44 -17.19 -6.65
C TRP A 61 0.14 -17.54 -8.02
N PHE A 62 0.62 -16.54 -8.77
CA PHE A 62 1.28 -16.76 -10.05
C PHE A 62 2.65 -17.45 -9.91
N LEU A 63 3.35 -17.21 -8.79
CA LEU A 63 4.65 -17.84 -8.50
C LEU A 63 4.53 -19.20 -7.81
N LYS A 64 3.37 -19.51 -7.19
CA LYS A 64 3.21 -20.58 -6.19
C LYS A 64 4.13 -20.39 -4.98
N ASP A 65 4.47 -19.15 -4.69
CA ASP A 65 5.31 -18.74 -3.57
C ASP A 65 4.77 -17.43 -2.95
N TRP A 66 4.37 -17.50 -1.70
CA TRP A 66 3.85 -16.36 -0.94
C TRP A 66 4.85 -15.83 0.08
N THR A 67 6.12 -16.06 -0.11
CA THR A 67 7.17 -15.62 0.81
C THR A 67 7.27 -14.08 0.88
N TYR A 68 7.07 -13.40 -0.22
CA TYR A 68 7.38 -11.99 -0.37
C TYR A 68 6.17 -11.06 -0.21
N GLY A 69 6.46 -9.82 0.25
CA GLY A 69 5.56 -8.67 0.25
C GLY A 69 6.29 -7.42 -0.25
N GLU A 70 5.62 -6.61 -1.05
CA GLU A 70 6.20 -5.39 -1.58
C GLU A 70 6.24 -4.29 -0.50
N GLU A 71 7.36 -3.56 -0.44
CA GLU A 71 7.68 -2.60 0.63
C GLU A 71 6.62 -1.49 0.81
N GLY A 72 6.14 -0.89 -0.27
CA GLY A 72 5.18 0.22 -0.22
C GLY A 72 3.80 -0.20 0.29
N ASN A 73 3.34 -1.39 -0.09
CA ASN A 73 2.09 -1.97 0.42
C ASN A 73 2.17 -2.24 1.94
N ASN A 74 3.35 -2.59 2.43
CA ASN A 74 3.55 -3.02 3.81
C ASN A 74 3.80 -1.86 4.81
N ILE A 75 3.88 -0.61 4.35
CA ILE A 75 3.99 0.56 5.24
C ILE A 75 2.82 0.60 6.24
N LYS A 76 1.58 0.40 5.77
CA LYS A 76 0.39 0.40 6.65
C LYS A 76 0.28 -0.83 7.56
N LEU A 77 1.14 -1.83 7.35
CA LEU A 77 1.30 -2.98 8.23
C LEU A 77 2.40 -2.72 9.27
N GLY A 78 3.22 -1.68 9.08
CA GLY A 78 4.27 -1.23 9.99
C GLY A 78 5.69 -1.32 9.47
N TRP A 79 5.90 -1.66 8.19
CA TRP A 79 7.24 -1.66 7.62
C TRP A 79 7.84 -0.25 7.59
N ASP A 80 8.97 -0.05 8.28
CA ASP A 80 9.75 1.20 8.18
C ASP A 80 10.56 1.16 6.89
N LEU A 81 10.06 1.88 5.88
CA LEU A 81 10.65 1.91 4.55
C LEU A 81 12.05 2.54 4.53
N ILE A 82 12.37 3.41 5.50
CA ILE A 82 13.64 4.12 5.56
C ILE A 82 14.70 3.26 6.26
N LYS A 83 14.33 2.62 7.36
CA LYS A 83 15.23 1.72 8.10
C LYS A 83 15.25 0.31 7.51
N GLU A 84 14.38 0.01 6.57
CA GLU A 84 14.20 -1.32 5.96
C GLU A 84 14.05 -2.42 7.03
N THR A 85 13.15 -2.20 7.98
CA THR A 85 12.91 -3.13 9.09
C THR A 85 11.48 -3.10 9.59
N TRP A 86 11.05 -4.19 10.19
CA TRP A 86 9.84 -4.23 11.01
C TRP A 86 10.08 -3.55 12.35
N PRO A 87 9.05 -3.00 13.00
CA PRO A 87 9.17 -2.44 14.36
C PRO A 87 9.74 -3.46 15.33
N LYS A 88 10.62 -3.03 16.23
CA LYS A 88 11.19 -3.91 17.26
C LYS A 88 10.11 -4.56 18.14
N SER A 89 8.99 -3.89 18.34
CA SER A 89 7.83 -4.42 19.06
C SER A 89 7.21 -5.65 18.41
N TYR A 90 7.40 -5.84 17.08
CA TYR A 90 6.89 -7.03 16.38
C TYR A 90 7.81 -8.24 16.53
N LEU A 91 9.13 -8.02 16.73
CA LEU A 91 10.13 -9.08 16.74
C LEU A 91 9.96 -10.08 17.89
N ASN A 92 9.23 -9.70 18.93
CA ASN A 92 8.97 -10.55 20.09
C ASN A 92 7.53 -11.08 20.12
N THR A 93 6.76 -10.86 19.06
CA THR A 93 5.39 -11.39 18.98
C THR A 93 5.39 -12.76 18.31
N SER A 94 4.50 -13.62 18.76
CA SER A 94 4.32 -14.95 18.18
C SER A 94 3.84 -14.94 16.73
N TRP A 95 3.15 -13.87 16.32
CA TRP A 95 2.63 -13.68 14.97
C TRP A 95 3.63 -13.05 13.97
N GLN A 96 4.85 -12.70 14.40
CA GLN A 96 5.89 -12.20 13.48
C GLN A 96 6.09 -13.12 12.26
N LYS A 97 6.00 -14.43 12.46
CA LYS A 97 6.13 -15.44 11.39
C LYS A 97 5.06 -15.34 10.30
N CYS A 98 3.95 -14.63 10.55
CA CYS A 98 2.88 -14.40 9.57
C CYS A 98 3.24 -13.33 8.54
N LEU A 99 4.24 -12.48 8.85
CA LEU A 99 4.65 -11.36 8.03
C LEU A 99 5.45 -11.81 6.80
N PRO A 100 5.42 -11.03 5.69
CA PRO A 100 6.24 -11.30 4.52
C PRO A 100 7.72 -10.97 4.75
N LEU A 101 8.58 -11.60 3.95
CA LEU A 101 9.88 -11.05 3.63
C LEU A 101 9.68 -9.87 2.68
N ILE A 102 10.17 -8.70 3.06
CA ILE A 102 9.93 -7.50 2.27
C ILE A 102 10.90 -7.40 1.11
N ILE A 103 10.36 -7.05 -0.05
CA ILE A 103 11.13 -6.82 -1.27
C ILE A 103 10.81 -5.45 -1.85
N LYS A 104 11.82 -4.82 -2.44
CA LYS A 104 11.69 -3.52 -3.11
C LYS A 104 10.80 -3.62 -4.34
N SER A 105 10.07 -2.55 -4.59
CA SER A 105 9.31 -2.35 -5.82
C SER A 105 10.20 -2.53 -7.07
N GLY A 106 9.70 -3.17 -8.11
CA GLY A 106 10.40 -3.39 -9.38
C GLY A 106 11.40 -4.56 -9.40
N LYS A 107 11.54 -5.35 -8.33
CA LYS A 107 12.44 -6.52 -8.31
C LYS A 107 11.80 -7.75 -8.94
N ILE A 108 12.59 -8.50 -9.69
CA ILE A 108 12.16 -9.78 -10.25
C ILE A 108 12.07 -10.81 -9.12
N LEU A 109 10.92 -11.43 -8.97
CA LEU A 109 10.62 -12.44 -7.95
C LEU A 109 10.85 -13.86 -8.46
N GLY A 110 10.60 -14.10 -9.74
CA GLY A 110 10.71 -15.41 -10.36
C GLY A 110 10.00 -15.48 -11.70
N GLN A 111 9.83 -16.67 -12.22
CA GLN A 111 9.02 -16.95 -13.40
C GLN A 111 7.63 -17.42 -12.98
N ILE A 112 6.67 -17.23 -13.86
CA ILE A 112 5.31 -17.75 -13.68
C ILE A 112 5.35 -19.27 -13.51
N ASP A 113 4.51 -19.79 -12.62
CA ASP A 113 4.30 -21.24 -12.47
C ASP A 113 3.90 -21.88 -13.82
N ASN A 114 4.48 -23.04 -14.13
CA ASN A 114 4.29 -23.72 -15.41
C ASN A 114 2.85 -24.14 -15.67
N ASP A 115 2.13 -24.60 -14.64
CA ASP A 115 0.75 -25.06 -14.76
C ASP A 115 -0.18 -23.87 -15.00
N LEU A 116 0.08 -22.75 -14.31
CA LEU A 116 -0.67 -21.51 -14.53
C LEU A 116 -0.37 -20.91 -15.91
N ALA A 117 0.88 -20.93 -16.35
CA ALA A 117 1.23 -20.50 -17.71
C ALA A 117 0.48 -21.34 -18.76
N ALA A 118 0.45 -22.65 -18.62
CA ALA A 118 -0.29 -23.54 -19.51
C ALA A 118 -1.80 -23.27 -19.46
N ARG A 119 -2.38 -23.15 -18.25
CA ARG A 119 -3.81 -22.88 -18.03
C ARG A 119 -4.29 -21.59 -18.70
N PHE A 120 -3.48 -20.53 -18.61
CA PHE A 120 -3.82 -19.21 -19.17
C PHE A 120 -3.23 -18.95 -20.56
N LYS A 121 -2.59 -19.96 -21.16
CA LYS A 121 -1.92 -19.86 -22.47
C LYS A 121 -0.89 -18.73 -22.53
N LEU A 122 -0.13 -18.57 -21.45
CA LEU A 122 0.91 -17.57 -21.29
C LEU A 122 2.28 -18.18 -21.61
N ASN A 123 3.23 -17.31 -21.95
CA ASN A 123 4.62 -17.73 -22.13
C ASN A 123 5.21 -18.11 -20.74
N LYS A 124 5.79 -19.31 -20.65
CA LYS A 124 6.43 -19.83 -19.43
C LYS A 124 7.64 -19.00 -18.96
N GLN A 125 8.21 -18.18 -19.84
CA GLN A 125 9.33 -17.31 -19.53
C GLN A 125 8.90 -15.95 -18.94
N ILE A 126 7.60 -15.71 -18.72
CA ILE A 126 7.12 -14.49 -18.08
C ILE A 126 7.72 -14.39 -16.68
N ARG A 127 8.39 -13.27 -16.44
CA ARG A 127 8.94 -12.92 -15.12
C ARG A 127 7.92 -12.12 -14.33
N LEU A 128 7.72 -12.51 -13.08
CA LEU A 128 6.91 -11.80 -12.12
C LEU A 128 7.80 -10.76 -11.43
N VAL A 129 7.32 -9.54 -11.36
CA VAL A 129 8.03 -8.40 -10.77
C VAL A 129 7.20 -7.90 -9.60
N SER A 130 7.85 -7.54 -8.49
CA SER A 130 7.16 -6.88 -7.39
C SER A 130 6.58 -5.55 -7.89
N GLY A 131 5.31 -5.34 -7.62
CA GLY A 131 4.60 -4.14 -8.05
C GLY A 131 4.85 -2.94 -7.14
N THR A 132 3.86 -2.07 -7.08
CA THR A 132 3.77 -0.95 -6.15
C THR A 132 2.30 -0.64 -5.88
N THR A 133 2.00 0.37 -5.07
CA THR A 133 0.62 0.80 -4.86
C THR A 133 0.03 1.47 -6.11
N ASP A 134 -1.29 1.44 -6.26
CA ASP A 134 -2.03 2.07 -7.37
C ASP A 134 -1.67 3.55 -7.54
N SER A 135 -1.60 4.29 -6.44
CA SER A 135 -1.24 5.70 -6.43
C SER A 135 0.21 5.98 -6.86
N ASN A 136 1.14 5.07 -6.60
CA ASN A 136 2.52 5.19 -7.07
C ASN A 136 2.63 4.75 -8.55
N ALA A 137 1.87 3.73 -8.95
CA ALA A 137 1.79 3.33 -10.35
C ALA A 137 1.23 4.46 -11.23
N ALA A 138 0.19 5.16 -10.76
CA ALA A 138 -0.36 6.32 -11.46
C ALA A 138 0.67 7.47 -11.57
N PHE A 139 1.48 7.69 -10.52
CA PHE A 139 2.57 8.66 -10.56
C PHE A 139 3.61 8.30 -11.62
N LEU A 140 4.03 7.04 -11.68
CA LEU A 140 4.97 6.56 -12.71
C LEU A 140 4.41 6.68 -14.12
N ALA A 141 3.12 6.37 -14.30
CA ALA A 141 2.45 6.45 -15.59
C ALA A 141 2.35 7.88 -16.14
N ALA A 142 2.43 8.90 -15.27
CA ALA A 142 2.47 10.30 -15.68
C ALA A 142 3.79 10.67 -16.39
N GLY A 143 4.85 9.89 -16.25
CA GLY A 143 6.11 10.07 -16.98
C GLY A 143 6.86 11.35 -16.64
N LEU A 144 6.77 11.82 -15.40
CA LEU A 144 7.29 13.11 -14.97
C LEU A 144 8.82 13.14 -14.92
N GLY A 145 9.39 14.31 -15.24
CA GLY A 145 10.78 14.62 -14.99
C GLY A 145 11.06 14.85 -13.49
N LYS A 146 12.35 14.83 -13.12
CA LYS A 146 12.79 14.94 -11.71
C LYS A 146 12.38 16.26 -11.03
N GLU A 147 12.22 17.32 -11.78
CA GLU A 147 11.82 18.64 -11.28
C GLU A 147 10.30 18.88 -11.32
N GLU A 148 9.56 17.93 -11.87
CA GLU A 148 8.11 18.02 -12.00
C GLU A 148 7.40 17.39 -10.82
N GLY A 149 6.16 17.83 -10.58
CA GLY A 149 5.27 17.27 -9.56
C GLY A 149 3.92 16.87 -10.17
N LEU A 150 3.28 15.90 -9.56
CA LEU A 150 1.94 15.46 -9.93
C LEU A 150 0.93 15.98 -8.90
N THR A 151 -0.11 16.65 -9.39
CA THR A 151 -1.30 16.92 -8.60
C THR A 151 -2.45 16.10 -9.16
N VAL A 152 -3.03 15.24 -8.33
CA VAL A 152 -4.23 14.47 -8.66
C VAL A 152 -5.42 15.13 -7.99
N LEU A 153 -6.37 15.57 -8.79
CA LEU A 153 -7.62 16.20 -8.35
C LEU A 153 -8.74 15.16 -8.42
N GLY A 154 -8.99 14.54 -7.29
CA GLY A 154 -10.11 13.61 -7.11
C GLY A 154 -10.99 14.06 -5.96
N THR A 155 -11.73 13.16 -5.33
CA THR A 155 -12.43 13.43 -4.06
C THR A 155 -11.48 14.00 -3.03
N THR A 156 -10.22 13.52 -3.03
CA THR A 156 -9.07 14.07 -2.32
C THR A 156 -8.12 14.75 -3.31
N ILE A 157 -7.34 15.72 -2.84
CA ILE A 157 -6.19 16.24 -3.57
C ILE A 157 -4.95 15.49 -3.10
N VAL A 158 -4.15 14.98 -4.03
CA VAL A 158 -2.86 14.36 -3.76
C VAL A 158 -1.79 15.09 -4.54
N VAL A 159 -0.72 15.52 -3.86
CA VAL A 159 0.45 16.14 -4.50
C VAL A 159 1.66 15.24 -4.26
N LYS A 160 2.39 14.91 -5.32
CA LYS A 160 3.58 14.06 -5.28
C LYS A 160 4.71 14.65 -6.12
N LYS A 161 5.95 14.46 -5.66
CA LYS A 161 7.17 14.83 -6.38
C LYS A 161 8.25 13.78 -6.13
N ILE A 162 9.13 13.58 -7.11
CA ILE A 162 10.38 12.83 -6.91
C ILE A 162 11.31 13.64 -6.00
N ASN A 163 11.92 12.99 -5.03
CA ASN A 163 12.91 13.59 -4.16
C ASN A 163 14.14 12.67 -4.01
N LYS A 164 15.30 13.28 -3.71
CA LYS A 164 16.55 12.52 -3.53
C LYS A 164 16.58 11.71 -2.24
N THR A 165 15.89 12.20 -1.21
CA THR A 165 15.83 11.59 0.12
C THR A 165 14.39 11.56 0.62
N PRO A 166 14.05 10.66 1.53
CA PRO A 166 12.73 10.67 2.14
C PRO A 166 12.52 11.92 3.01
N ILE A 167 11.30 12.43 3.04
CA ILE A 167 10.91 13.56 3.87
C ILE A 167 10.15 13.01 5.08
N LYS A 168 10.58 13.42 6.29
CA LYS A 168 9.97 13.05 7.56
C LYS A 168 9.26 14.26 8.19
N GLU A 169 8.20 14.70 7.57
CA GLU A 169 7.40 15.83 8.04
C GLU A 169 5.93 15.41 8.20
N LYS A 170 5.25 16.04 9.16
CA LYS A 170 3.83 15.77 9.39
C LYS A 170 3.01 16.08 8.14
N GLY A 171 2.18 15.13 7.73
CA GLY A 171 1.34 15.26 6.53
C GLY A 171 2.04 14.89 5.22
N ILE A 172 3.34 14.56 5.24
CA ILE A 172 4.07 14.06 4.09
C ILE A 172 4.34 12.57 4.25
N THR A 173 4.00 11.81 3.22
CA THR A 173 4.34 10.40 3.12
C THR A 173 5.44 10.23 2.08
N SER A 174 6.48 9.51 2.43
CA SER A 174 7.56 9.13 1.51
C SER A 174 7.38 7.67 1.11
N HIS A 175 7.30 7.43 -0.19
CA HIS A 175 7.30 6.10 -0.79
C HIS A 175 8.57 5.91 -1.59
N ARG A 176 8.99 4.66 -1.80
CA ARG A 176 10.08 4.35 -2.71
C ARG A 176 9.54 3.50 -3.85
N VAL A 177 9.92 3.85 -5.07
CA VAL A 177 9.63 3.04 -6.25
C VAL A 177 10.93 2.86 -7.01
N SER A 178 11.37 1.63 -7.17
CA SER A 178 12.72 1.31 -7.61
C SER A 178 13.76 1.93 -6.65
N GLU A 179 14.56 2.87 -7.12
CA GLU A 179 15.60 3.54 -6.33
C GLU A 179 15.26 5.02 -6.05
N GLU A 180 14.05 5.50 -6.43
CA GLU A 180 13.66 6.90 -6.27
C GLU A 180 12.62 7.06 -5.17
N TRP A 181 12.72 8.15 -4.41
CA TRP A 181 11.74 8.54 -3.41
C TRP A 181 10.65 9.38 -4.04
N ILE A 182 9.39 8.99 -3.78
CA ILE A 182 8.21 9.79 -4.14
C ILE A 182 7.66 10.34 -2.84
N CYS A 183 7.79 11.64 -2.65
CA CYS A 183 7.31 12.33 -1.47
C CYS A 183 6.06 13.14 -1.82
N GLY A 184 5.08 13.14 -0.93
CA GLY A 184 3.86 13.89 -1.17
C GLY A 184 2.90 13.88 -0.01
N GLY A 185 1.83 14.62 -0.15
CA GLY A 185 0.75 14.71 0.81
C GLY A 185 -0.62 14.57 0.17
N ALA A 186 -1.60 14.30 0.99
CA ALA A 186 -2.99 14.23 0.58
C ALA A 186 -3.87 15.11 1.48
N SER A 187 -4.90 15.71 0.91
CA SER A 187 -5.90 16.46 1.64
C SER A 187 -7.30 16.00 1.23
N ASN A 188 -8.18 15.84 2.20
CA ASN A 188 -9.59 15.54 1.95
C ASN A 188 -10.36 16.76 1.39
N ALA A 189 -9.75 17.95 1.39
CA ALA A 189 -10.30 19.16 0.77
C ALA A 189 -10.09 19.14 -0.75
N GLY A 190 -10.45 18.03 -1.41
CA GLY A 190 -10.41 17.89 -2.85
C GLY A 190 -11.74 18.22 -3.53
N CYS A 191 -11.88 17.77 -4.77
CA CYS A 191 -13.10 18.04 -5.56
C CYS A 191 -14.39 17.50 -4.90
N GLY A 192 -14.28 16.49 -4.04
CA GLY A 192 -15.43 15.98 -3.28
C GLY A 192 -16.09 17.00 -2.36
N ILE A 193 -15.36 18.07 -1.97
CA ILE A 193 -15.96 19.16 -1.17
C ILE A 193 -16.98 19.97 -2.00
N LEU A 194 -16.78 20.04 -3.33
CA LEU A 194 -17.70 20.77 -4.21
C LEU A 194 -19.12 20.22 -4.14
N SER A 195 -19.26 18.90 -3.99
CA SER A 195 -20.57 18.24 -3.89
C SER A 195 -21.32 18.59 -2.59
N GLN A 196 -20.68 19.26 -1.62
CA GLN A 196 -21.34 19.78 -0.43
C GLN A 196 -22.00 21.15 -0.67
N PHE A 197 -21.59 21.87 -1.71
CA PHE A 197 -22.05 23.22 -2.02
C PHE A 197 -22.81 23.31 -3.34
N PHE A 198 -22.53 22.39 -4.28
CA PHE A 198 -23.12 22.38 -5.61
C PHE A 198 -23.66 21.00 -5.95
N SER A 199 -24.80 20.97 -6.62
CA SER A 199 -25.33 19.76 -7.24
C SER A 199 -24.49 19.37 -8.47
N ASP A 200 -24.60 18.11 -8.91
CA ASP A 200 -23.89 17.62 -10.10
C ASP A 200 -24.25 18.42 -11.37
N LEU A 201 -25.49 18.94 -11.45
CA LEU A 201 -25.93 19.79 -12.56
C LEU A 201 -25.21 21.14 -12.54
N GLU A 202 -25.14 21.79 -11.39
CA GLU A 202 -24.45 23.08 -11.23
C GLU A 202 -22.95 22.92 -11.50
N ILE A 203 -22.31 21.85 -11.01
CA ILE A 203 -20.89 21.54 -11.30
C ILE A 203 -20.69 21.40 -12.82
N LYS A 204 -21.59 20.67 -13.49
CA LYS A 204 -21.54 20.48 -14.95
C LYS A 204 -21.74 21.77 -15.74
N GLU A 205 -22.64 22.66 -15.30
CA GLU A 205 -22.84 23.97 -15.92
C GLU A 205 -21.64 24.90 -15.73
N LEU A 206 -21.12 25.00 -14.51
CA LEU A 206 -19.94 25.81 -14.19
C LEU A 206 -18.70 25.32 -14.97
N SER A 207 -18.53 24.00 -15.11
CA SER A 207 -17.40 23.43 -15.87
C SER A 207 -17.45 23.73 -17.38
N ARG A 208 -18.59 24.17 -17.92
CA ARG A 208 -18.72 24.60 -19.33
C ARG A 208 -18.34 26.06 -19.56
N GLN A 209 -18.16 26.83 -18.48
CA GLN A 209 -17.84 28.24 -18.52
C GLN A 209 -16.34 28.52 -18.43
N ILE A 210 -15.54 27.46 -18.21
CA ILE A 210 -14.07 27.46 -18.16
C ILE A 210 -13.52 27.02 -19.51
#